data_84dd5117ce0971a3263ee4f842099ea7
#
_entry.id   84dd5117ce0971a3263ee4f842099ea7
#
_cell.length_a   1.000
_cell.length_b   1.000
_cell.length_c   1.000
_cell.angle_alpha   90.00
_cell.angle_beta   90.00
_cell.angle_gamma   90.00
#
_symmetry.space_group_name_H-M   'P 1'
#
loop_
_entity.id
_entity.type
_entity.pdbx_description
1 polymer ?
#
loop_
_entity_poly.entity_id
_entity_poly.type
_entity_poly.pdbx_seq_one_letter_code
_entity_poly.pdbx_strand_id
1 'polypeptide(L)'
;MRDPRIALLFLIAGVGETLRVNGRASISIDPELMQSFSVNGKLPRCVLIVHIESIFCHCSKAIVRSKLWDEATKIDRKSLPSTGTIVAELSQGKMGGEAYDREAPERIKAMLY
;
A
#
# COMPACT_ATOMS: atom_id res chain seq x y z
N MET A 1 -16.09 -12.47 2.52
CA MET A 1 -14.76 -12.47 3.17
C MET A 1 -14.77 -13.57 4.24
N ARG A 2 -13.78 -14.48 4.23
CA ARG A 2 -13.74 -15.59 5.21
C ARG A 2 -13.35 -15.11 6.61
N ASP A 3 -12.37 -14.21 6.70
CA ASP A 3 -11.95 -13.56 7.94
C ASP A 3 -12.01 -12.04 7.74
N PRO A 4 -12.89 -11.34 8.44
CA PRO A 4 -13.05 -9.89 8.29
C PRO A 4 -12.06 -9.09 9.15
N ARG A 5 -11.25 -9.73 10.00
CA ARG A 5 -10.31 -9.02 10.88
C ARG A 5 -9.26 -8.27 10.06
N ILE A 6 -9.01 -7.02 10.44
CA ILE A 6 -8.03 -6.15 9.79
C ILE A 6 -7.24 -5.37 10.83
N ALA A 7 -5.97 -5.14 10.53
CA ALA A 7 -5.12 -4.21 11.25
C ALA A 7 -4.48 -3.25 10.25
N LEU A 8 -4.64 -1.95 10.49
CA LEU A 8 -4.05 -0.88 9.70
C LEU A 8 -2.96 -0.20 10.54
N LEU A 9 -1.81 0.04 9.95
CA LEU A 9 -0.74 0.83 10.54
C LEU A 9 -0.53 2.09 9.69
N PHE A 10 -0.71 3.25 10.31
CA PHE A 10 -0.52 4.54 9.68
C PHE A 10 0.86 5.09 10.04
N LEU A 11 1.63 5.42 9.03
CA LEU A 11 2.92 6.06 9.10
C LEU A 11 2.82 7.42 8.42
N ILE A 12 3.36 8.45 9.06
CA ILE A 12 3.46 9.80 8.49
C ILE A 12 4.94 10.07 8.26
N ALA A 13 5.32 10.37 7.04
CA ALA A 13 6.71 10.59 6.68
C ALA A 13 7.34 11.71 7.56
N GLY A 14 8.47 11.40 8.16
CA GLY A 14 9.18 12.31 9.10
C GLY A 14 8.64 12.34 10.53
N VAL A 15 7.51 11.68 10.83
CA VAL A 15 6.92 11.61 12.18
C VAL A 15 7.28 10.28 12.85
N GLY A 16 7.68 10.35 14.11
CA GLY A 16 8.08 9.14 14.86
C GLY A 16 6.92 8.32 15.41
N GLU A 17 5.81 8.96 15.74
CA GLU A 17 4.61 8.29 16.25
C GLU A 17 3.88 7.56 15.10
N THR A 18 3.26 6.43 15.44
CA THR A 18 2.44 5.68 14.49
C THR A 18 1.07 5.39 15.08
N LEU A 19 0.05 5.32 14.24
CA LEU A 19 -1.30 4.98 14.63
C LEU A 19 -1.64 3.59 14.11
N ARG A 20 -2.12 2.72 15.00
CA ARG A 20 -2.65 1.41 14.64
C ARG A 20 -4.15 1.36 14.90
N VAL A 21 -4.88 0.92 13.89
CA VAL A 21 -6.32 0.68 13.97
C VAL A 21 -6.57 -0.79 13.76
N ASN A 22 -7.26 -1.43 14.68
CA ASN A 22 -7.75 -2.80 14.50
C ASN A 22 -9.26 -2.79 14.41
N GLY A 23 -9.80 -3.72 13.66
CA GLY A 23 -11.23 -3.79 13.47
C GLY A 23 -11.67 -4.92 12.54
N ARG A 24 -12.85 -4.76 12.01
CA ARG A 24 -13.47 -5.69 11.06
C ARG A 24 -13.79 -4.96 9.77
N ALA A 25 -13.40 -5.55 8.64
CA ALA A 25 -13.62 -4.98 7.33
C ALA A 25 -14.81 -5.61 6.61
N SER A 26 -15.55 -4.81 5.88
CA SER A 26 -16.52 -5.24 4.88
C SER A 26 -16.26 -4.54 3.56
N ILE A 27 -16.62 -5.18 2.45
CA ILE A 27 -16.48 -4.61 1.11
C ILE A 27 -17.88 -4.14 0.67
N SER A 28 -17.97 -2.88 0.25
CA SER A 28 -19.17 -2.30 -0.34
C SER A 28 -18.96 -2.00 -1.81
N ILE A 29 -19.99 -2.24 -2.60
CA ILE A 29 -20.12 -1.84 -4.01
C ILE A 29 -21.31 -0.88 -4.18
N ASP A 30 -21.76 -0.25 -3.10
CA ASP A 30 -22.84 0.74 -3.13
C ASP A 30 -22.47 1.92 -4.03
N PRO A 31 -23.30 2.25 -5.05
CA PRO A 31 -22.96 3.28 -6.03
C PRO A 31 -22.82 4.68 -5.43
N GLU A 32 -23.64 5.05 -4.44
CA GLU A 32 -23.57 6.37 -3.82
C GLU A 32 -22.30 6.51 -3.00
N LEU A 33 -21.97 5.44 -2.25
CA LEU A 33 -20.72 5.40 -1.50
C LEU A 33 -19.51 5.44 -2.44
N MET A 34 -19.50 4.68 -3.53
CA MET A 34 -18.40 4.70 -4.52
C MET A 34 -18.27 6.08 -5.16
N GLN A 35 -19.37 6.76 -5.44
CA GLN A 35 -19.37 8.11 -6.02
C GLN A 35 -18.68 9.12 -5.11
N SER A 36 -18.84 9.01 -3.79
CA SER A 36 -18.19 9.89 -2.80
C SER A 36 -16.65 9.79 -2.80
N PHE A 37 -16.10 8.71 -3.37
CA PHE A 37 -14.65 8.46 -3.52
C PHE A 37 -14.18 8.63 -4.97
N SER A 38 -14.93 9.31 -5.82
CA SER A 38 -14.52 9.58 -7.20
C SER A 38 -13.29 10.48 -7.26
N VAL A 39 -12.29 10.10 -8.05
CA VAL A 39 -11.08 10.89 -8.31
C VAL A 39 -10.93 11.07 -9.82
N ASN A 40 -10.87 12.32 -10.28
CA ASN A 40 -10.79 12.65 -11.72
C ASN A 40 -11.88 11.97 -12.57
N GLY A 41 -13.10 11.86 -12.04
CA GLY A 41 -14.22 11.22 -12.71
C GLY A 41 -14.17 9.68 -12.74
N LYS A 42 -13.17 9.07 -12.15
CA LYS A 42 -13.05 7.61 -12.05
C LYS A 42 -13.55 7.13 -10.69
N LEU A 43 -14.40 6.14 -10.70
CA LEU A 43 -14.91 5.49 -9.49
C LEU A 43 -13.99 4.35 -9.04
N PRO A 44 -13.86 4.11 -7.73
CA PRO A 44 -13.24 2.88 -7.24
C PRO A 44 -14.09 1.67 -7.62
N ARG A 45 -13.50 0.49 -7.71
CA ARG A 45 -14.23 -0.76 -7.96
C ARG A 45 -15.02 -1.25 -6.76
N CYS A 46 -14.61 -0.87 -5.57
CA CYS A 46 -15.28 -1.14 -4.30
C CYS A 46 -14.74 -0.21 -3.23
N VAL A 47 -15.43 -0.13 -2.11
CA VAL A 47 -15.01 0.60 -0.92
C VAL A 47 -14.82 -0.41 0.22
N LEU A 48 -13.68 -0.33 0.90
CA LEU A 48 -13.41 -1.08 2.12
C LEU A 48 -13.88 -0.27 3.32
N ILE A 49 -14.90 -0.77 4.01
CA ILE A 49 -15.40 -0.17 5.25
C ILE A 49 -14.74 -0.89 6.42
N VAL A 50 -14.13 -0.12 7.32
CA VAL A 50 -13.50 -0.66 8.52
C VAL A 50 -14.31 -0.24 9.75
N HIS A 51 -14.91 -1.20 10.41
CA HIS A 51 -15.55 -1.02 11.71
C HIS A 51 -14.46 -1.11 12.79
N ILE A 52 -14.14 0.04 13.38
CA ILE A 52 -13.02 0.18 14.32
C ILE A 52 -13.40 -0.45 15.67
N GLU A 53 -12.58 -1.38 16.16
CA GLU A 53 -12.71 -2.01 17.46
C GLU A 53 -11.72 -1.43 18.48
N SER A 54 -10.50 -1.06 18.01
CA SER A 54 -9.49 -0.45 18.87
C SER A 54 -8.51 0.42 18.09
N ILE A 55 -8.00 1.44 18.76
CA ILE A 55 -6.99 2.36 18.23
C ILE A 55 -5.85 2.46 19.23
N PHE A 56 -4.62 2.38 18.73
CA PHE A 56 -3.39 2.52 19.52
C PHE A 56 -2.49 3.58 18.89
N CYS A 57 -2.05 4.50 19.72
CA CYS A 57 -0.93 5.38 19.38
C CYS A 57 0.37 4.72 19.88
N HIS A 58 1.30 4.47 18.99
CA HIS A 58 2.61 3.92 19.34
C HIS A 58 3.63 5.04 19.46
N CYS A 59 4.48 4.92 20.49
CA CYS A 59 5.57 5.87 20.69
C CYS A 59 6.62 5.77 19.58
N SER A 60 7.40 6.83 19.43
CA SER A 60 8.43 6.98 18.40
C SER A 60 9.64 6.03 18.52
N LYS A 61 9.78 5.29 19.62
CA LYS A 61 11.00 4.50 19.92
C LYS A 61 11.41 3.56 18.80
N ALA A 62 10.46 2.90 18.13
CA ALA A 62 10.76 1.96 17.03
C ALA A 62 11.28 2.71 15.80
N ILE A 63 10.64 3.80 15.42
CA ILE A 63 11.01 4.63 14.27
C ILE A 63 12.36 5.31 14.49
N VAL A 64 12.60 5.86 15.69
CA VAL A 64 13.88 6.49 16.06
C VAL A 64 15.01 5.45 16.03
N ARG A 65 14.79 4.28 16.64
CA ARG A 65 15.80 3.22 16.72
C ARG A 65 16.16 2.63 15.35
N SER A 66 15.18 2.48 14.48
CA SER A 66 15.38 1.99 13.12
C SER A 66 15.91 3.08 12.17
N LYS A 67 15.91 4.34 12.60
CA LYS A 67 16.22 5.51 11.75
C LYS A 67 15.42 5.51 10.45
N LEU A 68 14.13 5.11 10.52
CA LEU A 68 13.30 4.85 9.33
C LEU A 68 13.24 6.05 8.38
N TRP A 69 13.25 7.27 8.92
CA TRP A 69 13.15 8.51 8.14
C TRP A 69 14.50 9.18 7.84
N ASP A 70 15.62 8.54 8.23
CA ASP A 70 16.96 9.06 7.96
C ASP A 70 17.36 8.74 6.51
N GLU A 71 17.80 9.77 5.77
CA GLU A 71 18.30 9.62 4.41
C GLU A 71 19.44 8.60 4.30
N ALA A 72 20.31 8.53 5.33
CA ALA A 72 21.44 7.63 5.38
C ALA A 72 21.04 6.14 5.44
N THR A 73 19.80 5.83 5.78
CA THR A 73 19.28 4.45 5.82
C THR A 73 18.58 4.02 4.55
N LYS A 74 18.38 4.94 3.61
CA LYS A 74 17.79 4.61 2.30
C LYS A 74 18.79 3.78 1.49
N ILE A 75 18.32 2.63 1.06
CA ILE A 75 19.10 1.76 0.18
C ILE A 75 18.90 2.14 -1.29
N ASP A 76 19.88 1.85 -2.13
CA ASP A 76 19.69 1.94 -3.58
C ASP A 76 18.60 0.92 -4.00
N ARG A 77 17.60 1.38 -4.72
CA ARG A 77 16.53 0.52 -5.26
C ARG A 77 17.09 -0.65 -6.07
N LYS A 78 18.23 -0.46 -6.75
CA LYS A 78 18.90 -1.48 -7.57
C LYS A 78 19.55 -2.60 -6.74
N SER A 79 19.72 -2.42 -5.42
CA SER A 79 20.20 -3.48 -4.52
C SER A 79 19.17 -4.57 -4.25
N LEU A 80 17.91 -4.35 -4.64
CA LEU A 80 16.82 -5.30 -4.51
C LEU A 80 16.37 -5.79 -5.90
N PRO A 81 15.82 -7.01 -5.99
CA PRO A 81 15.21 -7.51 -7.22
C PRO A 81 14.14 -6.53 -7.73
N SER A 82 14.10 -6.35 -9.05
CA SER A 82 13.05 -5.55 -9.67
C SER A 82 11.69 -6.24 -9.58
N THR A 83 10.61 -5.49 -9.77
CA THR A 83 9.26 -6.08 -9.85
C THR A 83 9.17 -7.05 -11.03
N GLY A 84 9.79 -6.71 -12.17
CA GLY A 84 9.85 -7.60 -13.33
C GLY A 84 10.58 -8.91 -13.03
N THR A 85 11.68 -8.85 -12.30
CA THR A 85 12.42 -10.05 -11.85
C THR A 85 11.55 -10.92 -10.95
N ILE A 86 10.90 -10.33 -9.94
CA ILE A 86 10.04 -11.06 -9.00
C ILE A 86 8.86 -11.71 -9.74
N VAL A 87 8.20 -10.97 -10.63
CA VAL A 87 7.06 -11.50 -11.41
C VAL A 87 7.51 -12.62 -12.35
N ALA A 88 8.68 -12.50 -12.99
CA ALA A 88 9.22 -13.54 -13.85
C ALA A 88 9.49 -14.83 -13.08
N GLU A 89 10.08 -14.73 -11.90
CA GLU A 89 10.35 -15.88 -11.04
C GLU A 89 9.04 -16.56 -10.58
N LEU A 90 8.11 -15.80 -10.03
CA LEU A 90 6.82 -16.32 -9.54
C LEU A 90 5.94 -16.90 -10.66
N SER A 91 6.04 -16.36 -11.87
CA SER A 91 5.28 -16.83 -13.04
C SER A 91 6.01 -17.91 -13.85
N GLN A 92 7.17 -18.36 -13.41
CA GLN A 92 8.04 -19.28 -14.15
C GLN A 92 8.36 -18.77 -15.58
N GLY A 93 8.66 -17.49 -15.67
CA GLY A 93 9.04 -16.82 -16.92
C GLY A 93 7.87 -16.45 -17.86
N LYS A 94 6.63 -16.70 -17.45
CA LYS A 94 5.45 -16.39 -18.30
C LYS A 94 5.12 -14.90 -18.36
N MET A 95 5.53 -14.13 -17.32
CA MET A 95 5.30 -12.70 -17.18
C MET A 95 6.53 -12.03 -16.54
N GLY A 96 6.62 -10.71 -16.62
CA GLY A 96 7.69 -9.97 -15.95
C GLY A 96 8.92 -9.74 -16.85
N GLY A 97 10.10 -9.69 -16.21
CA GLY A 97 11.37 -9.48 -16.88
C GLY A 97 11.66 -8.01 -17.19
N GLU A 98 12.74 -7.74 -17.95
CA GLU A 98 13.23 -6.40 -18.24
C GLU A 98 12.25 -5.52 -19.02
N ALA A 99 11.49 -6.11 -19.94
CA ALA A 99 10.47 -5.38 -20.70
C ALA A 99 9.37 -4.84 -19.76
N TYR A 100 8.95 -5.66 -18.79
CA TYR A 100 7.97 -5.28 -17.77
C TYR A 100 8.45 -4.10 -16.93
N ASP A 101 9.73 -4.08 -16.54
CA ASP A 101 10.32 -2.99 -15.76
C ASP A 101 10.49 -1.72 -16.59
N ARG A 102 10.90 -1.84 -17.84
CA ARG A 102 11.06 -0.70 -18.74
C ARG A 102 9.74 0.03 -19.01
N GLU A 103 8.65 -0.69 -19.10
CA GLU A 103 7.30 -0.14 -19.31
C GLU A 103 6.63 0.36 -18.02
N ALA A 104 7.18 0.00 -16.85
CA ALA A 104 6.57 0.29 -15.55
C ALA A 104 6.29 1.78 -15.32
N PRO A 105 7.18 2.75 -15.62
CA PRO A 105 6.91 4.16 -15.38
C PRO A 105 5.66 4.66 -16.11
N GLU A 106 5.52 4.36 -17.39
CA GLU A 106 4.36 4.79 -18.18
C GLU A 106 3.08 4.07 -17.74
N ARG A 107 3.17 2.77 -17.46
CA ARG A 107 2.05 1.99 -16.95
C ARG A 107 1.55 2.52 -15.60
N ILE A 108 2.46 2.82 -14.66
CA ILE A 108 2.11 3.39 -13.37
C ILE A 108 1.44 4.75 -13.55
N LYS A 109 2.03 5.62 -14.37
CA LYS A 109 1.47 6.95 -14.66
C LYS A 109 0.05 6.88 -15.24
N ALA A 110 -0.19 5.95 -16.16
CA ALA A 110 -1.51 5.74 -16.76
C ALA A 110 -2.55 5.18 -15.78
N MET A 111 -2.10 4.52 -14.71
CA MET A 111 -2.95 3.89 -13.70
C MET A 111 -3.10 4.73 -12.41
N LEU A 112 -2.41 5.86 -12.30
CA LEU A 112 -2.58 6.81 -11.20
C LEU A 112 -3.88 7.59 -11.44
N TYR A 113 -4.98 7.13 -10.89
CA TYR A 113 -6.30 7.79 -10.92
C TYR A 113 -6.94 7.98 -12.31
#